data_41158e760355a0076c294030333475e9
#
_entry.id   41158e760355a0076c294030333475e9
#
_cell.length_a   1.000
_cell.length_b   1.000
_cell.length_c   1.000
_cell.angle_alpha   90.00
_cell.angle_beta   90.00
_cell.angle_gamma   90.00
#
_symmetry.space_group_name_H-M   'P 1'
#
loop_
_entity.id
_entity.type
_entity.pdbx_description
1 polymer ?
#
loop_
_entity_poly.entity_id
_entity_poly.type
_entity_poly.pdbx_seq_one_letter_code
_entity_poly.pdbx_strand_id
1 'polypeptide(L)'
;MRRKRIAAIVTEYRRWSHADVILRNLLDGYPDGGRPGMELVSLYTDQVPKNDMSRDLAKKHGFSICSTIAEALTLGGNKLAVDGVLSIGEHGHYPQNAKGQILYPRRRFFAEICAVFARTGQSVPVFNDKHLAATWEDAHWMYEQARKLMVPMLAGSSIPVTWRKPDLTLPIGCELEGAIQVGYGPLEGYGFHALEGLQCMIERRRLPEKGTEQGVVAVTCHFGKEMWQRFDQFPWAKRLLDAVLPLIRYHAGGDIRQVSPRAEDAAIFEVEYRDGLRAFVVIPNGWLYENEGGSFYFAALRRGAAQPDVCQFYLQQPDPFAHFAELTKAIDHMMQTNHPPYPVERTLLTTGVLDAAMTSRHEKGRRQLTPHLQDIRYKASDWKHAQGPIPAAIRKKSER
;
A
#
# COMPACT_ATOMS: atom_id res chain seq x y z
N MET A 1 7.06 -29.88 4.24
CA MET A 1 6.11 -29.28 5.21
C MET A 1 4.72 -29.17 4.58
N ARG A 2 3.65 -29.31 5.37
CA ARG A 2 2.28 -29.07 4.89
C ARG A 2 2.13 -27.58 4.56
N ARG A 3 1.52 -27.23 3.41
CA ARG A 3 1.21 -25.85 3.05
C ARG A 3 0.14 -25.28 3.99
N LYS A 4 0.26 -24.00 4.32
CA LYS A 4 -0.72 -23.27 5.13
C LYS A 4 -2.03 -23.10 4.36
N ARG A 5 -3.14 -23.41 4.97
CA ARG A 5 -4.48 -23.30 4.37
C ARG A 5 -4.99 -21.88 4.50
N ILE A 6 -5.29 -21.23 3.38
CA ILE A 6 -5.65 -19.82 3.33
C ILE A 6 -7.10 -19.63 2.87
N ALA A 7 -7.85 -18.82 3.62
CA ALA A 7 -9.10 -18.24 3.17
C ALA A 7 -8.83 -16.88 2.50
N ALA A 8 -9.42 -16.63 1.35
CA ALA A 8 -9.41 -15.31 0.73
C ALA A 8 -10.81 -14.68 0.80
N ILE A 9 -10.85 -13.42 1.24
CA ILE A 9 -12.05 -12.60 1.36
C ILE A 9 -11.86 -11.42 0.42
N VAL A 10 -12.61 -11.38 -0.68
CA VAL A 10 -12.37 -10.40 -1.75
C VAL A 10 -13.65 -9.64 -2.11
N THR A 11 -13.49 -8.42 -2.60
CA THR A 11 -14.61 -7.63 -3.12
C THR A 11 -15.11 -8.21 -4.43
N GLU A 12 -14.22 -8.44 -5.41
CA GLU A 12 -14.51 -9.10 -6.70
C GLU A 12 -13.25 -9.83 -7.20
N TYR A 13 -13.43 -10.85 -8.04
CA TYR A 13 -12.32 -11.57 -8.64
C TYR A 13 -12.42 -11.56 -10.16
N ARG A 14 -11.85 -10.58 -10.79
CA ARG A 14 -11.73 -10.47 -12.25
C ARG A 14 -10.28 -10.30 -12.68
N ARG A 15 -10.02 -10.48 -13.95
CA ARG A 15 -8.66 -10.32 -14.50
C ARG A 15 -8.05 -8.97 -14.13
N TRP A 16 -6.81 -9.03 -13.64
CA TRP A 16 -6.01 -7.88 -13.20
C TRP A 16 -6.58 -7.13 -11.99
N SER A 17 -7.60 -7.67 -11.32
CA SER A 17 -7.94 -7.17 -9.98
C SER A 17 -6.86 -7.56 -8.97
N HIS A 18 -6.81 -6.89 -7.82
CA HIS A 18 -5.89 -7.26 -6.75
C HIS A 18 -6.07 -8.71 -6.29
N ALA A 19 -7.31 -9.20 -6.27
CA ALA A 19 -7.57 -10.63 -6.04
C ALA A 19 -6.84 -11.51 -7.07
N ASP A 20 -6.90 -11.17 -8.36
CA ASP A 20 -6.22 -11.96 -9.40
C ASP A 20 -4.70 -11.91 -9.23
N VAL A 21 -4.09 -10.73 -9.15
CA VAL A 21 -2.63 -10.60 -9.16
C VAL A 21 -1.96 -11.09 -7.87
N ILE A 22 -2.70 -11.17 -6.75
CA ILE A 22 -2.22 -11.74 -5.49
C ILE A 22 -2.45 -13.26 -5.46
N LEU A 23 -3.69 -13.71 -5.69
CA LEU A 23 -4.07 -15.11 -5.54
C LEU A 23 -3.48 -16.02 -6.61
N ARG A 24 -3.16 -15.51 -7.82
CA ARG A 24 -2.47 -16.31 -8.85
C ARG A 24 -1.14 -16.88 -8.37
N ASN A 25 -0.42 -16.17 -7.48
CA ASN A 25 0.83 -16.68 -6.92
C ASN A 25 0.60 -17.94 -6.06
N LEU A 26 -0.56 -18.06 -5.41
CA LEU A 26 -0.94 -19.27 -4.66
C LEU A 26 -1.38 -20.39 -5.59
N LEU A 27 -2.07 -20.06 -6.67
CA LEU A 27 -2.66 -21.01 -7.62
C LEU A 27 -1.61 -21.55 -8.62
N ASP A 28 -0.85 -20.66 -9.25
CA ASP A 28 0.04 -21.00 -10.37
C ASP A 28 1.54 -20.98 -9.96
N GLY A 29 1.91 -20.34 -8.84
CA GLY A 29 3.28 -20.14 -8.38
C GLY A 29 3.83 -18.75 -8.73
N TYR A 30 5.09 -18.50 -8.33
CA TYR A 30 5.76 -17.22 -8.56
C TYR A 30 6.30 -17.10 -9.99
N PRO A 31 6.35 -15.88 -10.58
CA PRO A 31 6.89 -15.67 -11.93
C PRO A 31 8.38 -16.03 -12.09
N ASP A 32 9.14 -16.00 -11.00
CA ASP A 32 10.54 -16.35 -10.93
C ASP A 32 10.80 -17.84 -10.64
N GLY A 33 9.73 -18.64 -10.57
CA GLY A 33 9.75 -20.05 -10.18
C GLY A 33 9.48 -20.26 -8.70
N GLY A 34 9.18 -21.48 -8.33
CA GLY A 34 8.80 -21.81 -6.95
C GLY A 34 7.31 -21.56 -6.65
N ARG A 35 6.93 -21.89 -5.43
CA ARG A 35 5.55 -21.77 -4.94
C ARG A 35 5.55 -21.30 -3.50
N PRO A 36 4.56 -20.49 -3.07
CA PRO A 36 4.40 -20.13 -1.67
C PRO A 36 4.12 -21.36 -0.80
N GLY A 37 4.53 -21.31 0.46
CA GLY A 37 4.15 -22.29 1.47
C GLY A 37 2.67 -22.24 1.88
N MET A 38 1.84 -21.61 1.07
CA MET A 38 0.40 -21.39 1.24
C MET A 38 -0.40 -22.03 0.11
N GLU A 39 -1.65 -22.41 0.41
CA GLU A 39 -2.63 -22.87 -0.57
C GLU A 39 -4.00 -22.24 -0.31
N LEU A 40 -4.66 -21.80 -1.36
CA LEU A 40 -6.03 -21.30 -1.28
C LEU A 40 -7.01 -22.48 -1.10
N VAL A 41 -7.76 -22.49 0.01
CA VAL A 41 -8.74 -23.56 0.28
C VAL A 41 -10.18 -23.07 0.24
N SER A 42 -10.41 -21.76 0.44
CA SER A 42 -11.73 -21.15 0.42
C SER A 42 -11.69 -19.71 -0.06
N LEU A 43 -12.77 -19.27 -0.69
CA LEU A 43 -12.92 -17.90 -1.21
C LEU A 43 -14.34 -17.41 -0.94
N TYR A 44 -14.44 -16.21 -0.37
CA TYR A 44 -15.66 -15.41 -0.35
C TYR A 44 -15.50 -14.23 -1.32
N THR A 45 -16.51 -13.99 -2.16
CA THR A 45 -16.60 -12.83 -3.05
C THR A 45 -17.81 -11.98 -2.69
N ASP A 46 -17.60 -10.69 -2.40
CA ASP A 46 -18.68 -9.77 -2.03
C ASP A 46 -19.56 -9.39 -3.23
N GLN A 47 -18.92 -9.24 -4.38
CA GLN A 47 -19.59 -8.97 -5.66
C GLN A 47 -19.11 -9.96 -6.73
N VAL A 48 -20.03 -10.28 -7.65
CA VAL A 48 -19.79 -11.23 -8.75
C VAL A 48 -20.10 -10.53 -10.07
N PRO A 49 -19.14 -9.79 -10.64
CA PRO A 49 -19.33 -9.12 -11.92
C PRO A 49 -19.46 -10.12 -13.09
N LYS A 50 -19.95 -9.67 -14.25
CA LYS A 50 -20.12 -10.52 -15.44
C LYS A 50 -18.82 -11.22 -15.90
N ASN A 51 -17.67 -10.62 -15.63
CA ASN A 51 -16.33 -11.13 -15.94
C ASN A 51 -15.66 -11.78 -14.73
N ASP A 52 -16.43 -12.26 -13.75
CA ASP A 52 -15.91 -12.99 -12.59
C ASP A 52 -15.17 -14.24 -13.03
N MET A 53 -14.02 -14.49 -12.42
CA MET A 53 -13.16 -15.66 -12.69
C MET A 53 -13.18 -16.66 -11.53
N SER A 54 -13.72 -16.31 -10.39
CA SER A 54 -13.55 -17.06 -9.15
C SER A 54 -14.10 -18.49 -9.24
N ARG A 55 -15.28 -18.67 -9.88
CA ARG A 55 -15.96 -19.95 -9.98
C ARG A 55 -15.23 -20.94 -10.90
N ASP A 56 -14.68 -20.45 -12.00
CA ASP A 56 -13.90 -21.29 -12.93
C ASP A 56 -12.53 -21.64 -12.34
N LEU A 57 -11.90 -20.70 -11.65
CA LEU A 57 -10.66 -20.97 -10.92
C LEU A 57 -10.89 -21.96 -9.76
N ALA A 58 -12.02 -21.88 -9.07
CA ALA A 58 -12.37 -22.85 -8.02
C ALA A 58 -12.49 -24.28 -8.60
N LYS A 59 -13.16 -24.43 -9.73
CA LYS A 59 -13.23 -25.73 -10.43
C LYS A 59 -11.87 -26.24 -10.86
N LYS A 60 -11.02 -25.35 -11.38
CA LYS A 60 -9.68 -25.70 -11.89
C LYS A 60 -8.71 -26.09 -10.76
N HIS A 61 -8.74 -25.38 -9.64
CA HIS A 61 -7.74 -25.50 -8.56
C HIS A 61 -8.25 -26.18 -7.28
N GLY A 62 -9.55 -26.48 -7.19
CA GLY A 62 -10.12 -27.29 -6.12
C GLY A 62 -10.39 -26.56 -4.80
N PHE A 63 -10.49 -25.23 -4.79
CA PHE A 63 -10.90 -24.49 -3.60
C PHE A 63 -12.41 -24.26 -3.53
N SER A 64 -12.96 -24.05 -2.33
CA SER A 64 -14.40 -23.85 -2.12
C SER A 64 -14.80 -22.39 -2.31
N ILE A 65 -15.91 -22.14 -3.00
CA ILE A 65 -16.61 -20.85 -2.97
C ILE A 65 -17.59 -20.85 -1.81
N CYS A 66 -17.48 -19.86 -0.94
CA CYS A 66 -18.29 -19.73 0.27
C CYS A 66 -19.27 -18.56 0.17
N SER A 67 -20.45 -18.73 0.78
CA SER A 67 -21.52 -17.71 0.78
C SER A 67 -21.34 -16.64 1.86
N THR A 68 -20.52 -16.93 2.88
CA THR A 68 -20.21 -16.01 3.97
C THR A 68 -18.73 -16.07 4.34
N ILE A 69 -18.23 -15.00 4.96
CA ILE A 69 -16.86 -14.95 5.50
C ILE A 69 -16.69 -16.03 6.58
N ALA A 70 -17.69 -16.21 7.44
CA ALA A 70 -17.65 -17.25 8.46
C ALA A 70 -17.51 -18.66 7.87
N GLU A 71 -18.24 -18.98 6.81
CA GLU A 71 -18.12 -20.24 6.10
C GLU A 71 -16.71 -20.40 5.49
N ALA A 72 -16.14 -19.34 4.90
CA ALA A 72 -14.79 -19.38 4.34
C ALA A 72 -13.72 -19.70 5.39
N LEU A 73 -13.85 -19.18 6.61
CA LEU A 73 -12.88 -19.41 7.69
C LEU A 73 -13.06 -20.77 8.38
N THR A 74 -14.29 -21.32 8.40
CA THR A 74 -14.62 -22.57 9.11
C THR A 74 -14.83 -23.77 8.18
N LEU A 75 -14.86 -23.53 6.84
CA LEU A 75 -15.22 -24.52 5.84
C LEU A 75 -16.56 -25.22 6.14
N GLY A 76 -17.53 -24.42 6.62
CA GLY A 76 -18.86 -24.87 7.00
C GLY A 76 -18.94 -25.54 8.38
N GLY A 77 -17.85 -25.63 9.14
CA GLY A 77 -17.82 -26.23 10.47
C GLY A 77 -17.95 -25.21 11.62
N ASN A 78 -17.77 -25.68 12.85
CA ASN A 78 -17.86 -24.87 14.07
C ASN A 78 -16.50 -24.36 14.58
N LYS A 79 -15.40 -24.82 14.02
CA LYS A 79 -14.01 -24.48 14.40
C LYS A 79 -13.34 -23.71 13.28
N LEU A 80 -12.34 -22.90 13.63
CA LEU A 80 -11.45 -22.31 12.64
C LEU A 80 -10.74 -23.43 11.88
N ALA A 81 -10.80 -23.38 10.54
CA ALA A 81 -10.33 -24.46 9.66
C ALA A 81 -9.23 -24.01 8.69
N VAL A 82 -8.74 -22.76 8.82
CA VAL A 82 -7.68 -22.17 8.02
C VAL A 82 -6.52 -21.71 8.88
N ASP A 83 -5.33 -21.60 8.28
CA ASP A 83 -4.09 -21.18 8.93
C ASP A 83 -3.78 -19.68 8.71
N GLY A 84 -4.56 -19.00 7.86
CA GLY A 84 -4.42 -17.57 7.56
C GLY A 84 -5.53 -17.01 6.68
N VAL A 85 -5.63 -15.69 6.63
CA VAL A 85 -6.66 -14.97 5.86
C VAL A 85 -6.03 -13.88 4.99
N LEU A 86 -6.45 -13.80 3.74
CA LEU A 86 -6.17 -12.68 2.81
C LEU A 86 -7.44 -11.86 2.63
N SER A 87 -7.47 -10.64 3.18
CA SER A 87 -8.56 -9.68 3.01
C SER A 87 -8.20 -8.69 1.91
N ILE A 88 -8.81 -8.82 0.74
CA ILE A 88 -8.51 -8.02 -0.46
C ILE A 88 -9.73 -7.18 -0.80
N GLY A 89 -9.86 -6.05 -0.13
CA GLY A 89 -10.97 -5.11 -0.26
C GLY A 89 -10.67 -4.01 -1.27
N GLU A 90 -10.49 -4.37 -2.54
CA GLU A 90 -10.15 -3.44 -3.62
C GLU A 90 -10.90 -3.82 -4.90
N HIS A 91 -11.31 -2.81 -5.67
CA HIS A 91 -12.20 -2.93 -6.84
C HIS A 91 -13.66 -3.23 -6.48
N GLY A 92 -14.53 -3.17 -7.49
CA GLY A 92 -15.98 -3.32 -7.34
C GLY A 92 -16.72 -1.99 -7.24
N HIS A 93 -18.02 -2.04 -7.12
CA HIS A 93 -18.91 -0.87 -7.04
C HIS A 93 -19.27 -0.56 -5.60
N TYR A 94 -18.63 0.43 -5.03
CA TYR A 94 -18.87 0.90 -3.67
C TYR A 94 -19.08 2.41 -3.66
N PRO A 95 -19.85 2.95 -2.70
CA PRO A 95 -20.09 4.38 -2.61
C PRO A 95 -18.81 5.14 -2.27
N GLN A 96 -18.82 6.43 -2.59
CA GLN A 96 -17.80 7.38 -2.15
C GLN A 96 -18.37 8.26 -1.04
N ASN A 97 -17.51 8.67 -0.11
CA ASN A 97 -17.86 9.70 0.86
C ASN A 97 -17.65 11.12 0.29
N ALA A 98 -18.01 12.13 1.05
CA ALA A 98 -17.88 13.54 0.65
C ALA A 98 -16.43 13.98 0.36
N LYS A 99 -15.44 13.25 0.87
CA LYS A 99 -14.01 13.50 0.64
C LYS A 99 -13.48 12.83 -0.64
N GLY A 100 -14.31 12.06 -1.37
CA GLY A 100 -13.95 11.33 -2.58
C GLY A 100 -13.24 9.98 -2.30
N GLN A 101 -13.32 9.47 -1.07
CA GLN A 101 -12.77 8.17 -0.70
C GLN A 101 -13.79 7.07 -0.99
N ILE A 102 -13.35 5.97 -1.61
CA ILE A 102 -14.21 4.82 -1.90
C ILE A 102 -14.36 3.98 -0.63
N LEU A 103 -15.60 3.75 -0.22
CA LEU A 103 -15.93 3.02 1.00
C LEU A 103 -15.92 1.49 0.76
N TYR A 104 -14.75 0.98 0.40
CA TYR A 104 -14.55 -0.46 0.31
C TYR A 104 -14.85 -1.15 1.66
N PRO A 105 -15.39 -2.38 1.68
CA PRO A 105 -15.90 -3.02 2.89
C PRO A 105 -14.80 -3.59 3.81
N ARG A 106 -13.59 -3.01 3.85
CA ARG A 106 -12.42 -3.53 4.58
C ARG A 106 -12.71 -3.70 6.07
N ARG A 107 -13.33 -2.69 6.71
CA ARG A 107 -13.73 -2.78 8.11
C ARG A 107 -14.77 -3.86 8.35
N ARG A 108 -15.79 -3.97 7.48
CA ARG A 108 -16.80 -5.04 7.59
C ARG A 108 -16.17 -6.42 7.45
N PHE A 109 -15.32 -6.62 6.45
CA PHE A 109 -14.59 -7.89 6.27
C PHE A 109 -13.79 -8.25 7.52
N PHE A 110 -13.02 -7.30 8.05
CA PHE A 110 -12.23 -7.55 9.24
C PHE A 110 -13.10 -7.79 10.48
N ALA A 111 -14.22 -7.10 10.63
CA ALA A 111 -15.17 -7.33 11.72
C ALA A 111 -15.77 -8.74 11.70
N GLU A 112 -16.16 -9.24 10.52
CA GLU A 112 -16.67 -10.60 10.36
C GLU A 112 -15.57 -11.66 10.62
N ILE A 113 -14.33 -11.41 10.20
CA ILE A 113 -13.17 -12.25 10.54
C ILE A 113 -12.97 -12.30 12.07
N CYS A 114 -12.94 -11.14 12.72
CA CYS A 114 -12.80 -11.05 14.19
C CYS A 114 -13.94 -11.75 14.93
N ALA A 115 -15.18 -11.69 14.42
CA ALA A 115 -16.31 -12.40 15.02
C ALA A 115 -16.10 -13.93 15.00
N VAL A 116 -15.51 -14.47 13.93
CA VAL A 116 -15.14 -15.90 13.89
C VAL A 116 -14.04 -16.21 14.91
N PHE A 117 -13.00 -15.39 14.96
CA PHE A 117 -11.90 -15.57 15.92
C PHE A 117 -12.38 -15.54 17.38
N ALA A 118 -13.22 -14.55 17.72
CA ALA A 118 -13.81 -14.45 19.06
C ALA A 118 -14.69 -15.67 19.40
N ARG A 119 -15.51 -16.14 18.45
CA ARG A 119 -16.38 -17.30 18.65
C ARG A 119 -15.59 -18.61 18.81
N THR A 120 -14.50 -18.77 18.06
CA THR A 120 -13.69 -20.01 18.07
C THR A 120 -12.62 -20.02 19.13
N GLY A 121 -12.33 -18.88 19.77
CA GLY A 121 -11.23 -18.70 20.72
C GLY A 121 -9.83 -18.84 20.09
N GLN A 122 -9.72 -18.72 18.77
CA GLN A 122 -8.48 -18.87 18.01
C GLN A 122 -8.36 -17.76 16.97
N SER A 123 -7.16 -17.25 16.74
CA SER A 123 -6.83 -16.29 15.69
C SER A 123 -5.68 -16.82 14.83
N VAL A 124 -5.64 -16.37 13.58
CA VAL A 124 -4.58 -16.67 12.61
C VAL A 124 -4.10 -15.39 11.96
N PRO A 125 -2.93 -15.38 11.29
CA PRO A 125 -2.45 -14.21 10.57
C PRO A 125 -3.44 -13.70 9.53
N VAL A 126 -3.57 -12.37 9.45
CA VAL A 126 -4.41 -11.67 8.48
C VAL A 126 -3.59 -10.68 7.68
N PHE A 127 -3.64 -10.79 6.37
CA PHE A 127 -3.19 -9.75 5.46
C PHE A 127 -4.38 -8.90 5.01
N ASN A 128 -4.26 -7.57 5.08
CA ASN A 128 -5.20 -6.61 4.53
C ASN A 128 -4.55 -5.84 3.37
N ASP A 129 -5.13 -5.95 2.18
CA ASP A 129 -4.62 -5.28 0.98
C ASP A 129 -4.84 -3.76 1.04
N LYS A 130 -3.81 -2.99 0.68
CA LYS A 130 -3.75 -1.51 0.69
C LYS A 130 -3.93 -0.92 2.10
N HIS A 131 -4.51 0.30 2.18
CA HIS A 131 -4.77 0.95 3.47
C HIS A 131 -5.82 0.18 4.30
N LEU A 132 -5.77 0.37 5.60
CA LEU A 132 -6.65 -0.39 6.51
C LEU A 132 -8.12 -0.08 6.25
N ALA A 133 -8.47 1.20 6.12
CA ALA A 133 -9.83 1.65 5.81
C ALA A 133 -9.81 3.03 5.15
N ALA A 134 -10.97 3.53 4.72
CA ALA A 134 -11.10 4.87 4.14
C ALA A 134 -10.92 5.97 5.19
N THR A 135 -11.32 5.74 6.45
CA THR A 135 -11.23 6.70 7.54
C THR A 135 -10.28 6.25 8.63
N TRP A 136 -9.73 7.22 9.37
CA TRP A 136 -8.91 6.93 10.54
C TRP A 136 -9.65 6.12 11.61
N GLU A 137 -10.90 6.46 11.90
CA GLU A 137 -11.70 5.80 12.93
C GLU A 137 -11.86 4.31 12.65
N ASP A 138 -12.14 3.95 11.39
CA ASP A 138 -12.27 2.57 10.97
C ASP A 138 -10.92 1.83 10.99
N ALA A 139 -9.85 2.48 10.53
CA ALA A 139 -8.51 1.92 10.54
C ALA A 139 -7.99 1.67 11.96
N HIS A 140 -8.19 2.63 12.85
CA HIS A 140 -7.81 2.53 14.26
C HIS A 140 -8.61 1.41 14.96
N TRP A 141 -9.91 1.32 14.69
CA TRP A 141 -10.74 0.23 15.21
C TRP A 141 -10.20 -1.14 14.75
N MET A 142 -9.85 -1.30 13.47
CA MET A 142 -9.27 -2.55 12.96
C MET A 142 -7.96 -2.89 13.68
N TYR A 143 -7.08 -1.92 13.85
CA TYR A 143 -5.82 -2.08 14.57
C TYR A 143 -6.04 -2.52 16.02
N GLU A 144 -6.94 -1.87 16.75
CA GLU A 144 -7.24 -2.23 18.14
C GLU A 144 -7.89 -3.62 18.25
N GLN A 145 -8.76 -4.03 17.31
CA GLN A 145 -9.30 -5.39 17.30
C GLN A 145 -8.21 -6.43 17.02
N ALA A 146 -7.29 -6.14 16.09
CA ALA A 146 -6.16 -7.03 15.82
C ALA A 146 -5.30 -7.25 17.08
N ARG A 147 -4.99 -6.18 17.82
CA ARG A 147 -4.26 -6.26 19.09
C ARG A 147 -5.02 -7.04 20.14
N LYS A 148 -6.30 -6.72 20.35
CA LYS A 148 -7.16 -7.37 21.33
C LYS A 148 -7.26 -8.90 21.13
N LEU A 149 -7.34 -9.33 19.87
CA LEU A 149 -7.44 -10.74 19.49
C LEU A 149 -6.06 -11.38 19.20
N MET A 150 -4.97 -10.63 19.42
CA MET A 150 -3.59 -11.08 19.16
C MET A 150 -3.40 -11.61 17.72
N VAL A 151 -4.04 -10.94 16.74
CA VAL A 151 -3.94 -11.30 15.34
C VAL A 151 -2.61 -10.79 14.77
N PRO A 152 -1.70 -11.65 14.29
CA PRO A 152 -0.58 -11.19 13.49
C PRO A 152 -1.12 -10.52 12.22
N MET A 153 -0.89 -9.21 12.08
CA MET A 153 -1.49 -8.42 11.01
C MET A 153 -0.43 -7.77 10.15
N LEU A 154 -0.55 -7.98 8.84
CA LEU A 154 0.21 -7.30 7.81
C LEU A 154 -0.78 -6.51 6.95
N ALA A 155 -0.45 -5.28 6.60
CA ALA A 155 -1.26 -4.49 5.68
C ALA A 155 -0.36 -3.66 4.76
N GLY A 156 -0.92 -3.23 3.63
CA GLY A 156 -0.23 -2.38 2.68
C GLY A 156 -0.23 -2.92 1.26
N SER A 157 0.59 -2.30 0.43
CA SER A 157 0.73 -2.64 -0.99
C SER A 157 2.09 -3.24 -1.32
N SER A 158 2.32 -3.51 -2.60
CA SER A 158 3.60 -4.02 -3.10
C SER A 158 4.71 -2.96 -3.16
N ILE A 159 4.41 -1.66 -3.00
CA ILE A 159 5.40 -0.58 -3.13
C ILE A 159 6.59 -0.77 -2.20
N PRO A 160 6.44 -1.01 -0.90
CA PRO A 160 7.59 -1.12 0.00
C PRO A 160 8.53 -2.29 -0.32
N VAL A 161 8.03 -3.32 -0.99
CA VAL A 161 8.74 -4.58 -1.22
C VAL A 161 9.19 -4.81 -2.66
N THR A 162 8.83 -3.93 -3.60
CA THR A 162 9.24 -4.01 -5.00
C THR A 162 10.69 -3.58 -5.23
N TRP A 163 11.22 -3.79 -6.45
CA TRP A 163 12.54 -3.33 -6.85
C TRP A 163 12.67 -1.82 -6.77
N ARG A 164 13.86 -1.35 -6.41
CA ARG A 164 14.24 0.07 -6.43
C ARG A 164 15.31 0.31 -7.48
N LYS A 165 15.15 1.34 -8.30
CA LYS A 165 16.08 1.67 -9.41
C LYS A 165 16.50 3.15 -9.32
N PRO A 166 17.79 3.45 -9.04
CA PRO A 166 18.83 2.53 -8.57
C PRO A 166 18.45 1.85 -7.25
N ASP A 167 19.14 0.75 -6.93
CA ASP A 167 18.95 0.06 -5.65
C ASP A 167 19.29 1.01 -4.49
N LEU A 168 18.33 1.27 -3.64
CA LEU A 168 18.44 2.24 -2.56
C LEU A 168 17.82 1.71 -1.27
N THR A 169 18.61 1.71 -0.22
CA THR A 169 18.15 1.53 1.15
C THR A 169 18.79 2.60 2.02
N LEU A 170 17.98 3.47 2.60
CA LEU A 170 18.51 4.45 3.54
C LEU A 170 19.07 3.75 4.79
N PRO A 171 20.24 4.15 5.29
CA PRO A 171 20.78 3.61 6.54
C PRO A 171 19.81 3.82 7.72
N ILE A 172 19.71 2.84 8.62
CA ILE A 172 19.01 3.06 9.90
C ILE A 172 19.71 4.15 10.70
N GLY A 173 18.93 5.10 11.22
CA GLY A 173 19.45 6.20 11.99
C GLY A 173 20.04 7.35 11.16
N CYS A 174 19.84 7.37 9.84
CA CYS A 174 20.26 8.50 9.01
C CYS A 174 19.52 9.79 9.39
N GLU A 175 20.20 10.93 9.31
CA GLU A 175 19.56 12.23 9.50
C GLU A 175 19.06 12.78 8.17
N LEU A 176 17.78 13.17 8.12
CA LEU A 176 17.15 13.72 6.92
C LEU A 176 16.86 15.20 7.09
N GLU A 177 17.11 15.99 6.05
CA GLU A 177 16.68 17.40 5.95
C GLU A 177 15.27 17.49 5.38
N GLY A 178 14.92 16.58 4.46
CA GLY A 178 13.63 16.49 3.83
C GLY A 178 13.53 15.30 2.91
N ALA A 179 12.30 14.96 2.49
CA ALA A 179 12.04 13.89 1.54
C ALA A 179 10.82 14.22 0.66
N ILE A 180 10.83 13.69 -0.56
CA ILE A 180 9.68 13.74 -1.45
C ILE A 180 9.38 12.37 -2.03
N GLN A 181 8.11 12.15 -2.34
CA GLN A 181 7.65 11.04 -3.14
C GLN A 181 6.83 11.58 -4.30
N VAL A 182 7.24 11.32 -5.53
CA VAL A 182 6.46 11.65 -6.72
C VAL A 182 5.62 10.43 -7.07
N GLY A 183 4.34 10.65 -7.38
CA GLY A 183 3.40 9.62 -7.78
C GLY A 183 2.38 10.14 -8.79
N TYR A 184 1.39 9.33 -9.14
CA TYR A 184 0.36 9.66 -10.14
C TYR A 184 -0.97 9.00 -9.76
N GLY A 185 -2.02 9.32 -10.49
CA GLY A 185 -3.31 8.65 -10.40
C GLY A 185 -4.28 9.24 -9.36
N PRO A 186 -5.40 8.59 -9.07
CA PRO A 186 -6.39 9.07 -8.12
C PRO A 186 -5.80 9.30 -6.74
N LEU A 187 -6.09 10.47 -6.14
CA LEU A 187 -5.45 10.93 -4.91
C LEU A 187 -5.65 9.97 -3.72
N GLU A 188 -6.80 9.31 -3.62
CA GLU A 188 -7.07 8.37 -2.55
C GLU A 188 -6.28 7.07 -2.74
N GLY A 189 -6.52 6.33 -3.82
CA GLY A 189 -5.93 5.02 -4.02
C GLY A 189 -4.42 5.04 -4.31
N TYR A 190 -3.96 6.00 -5.14
CA TYR A 190 -2.56 6.13 -5.55
C TYR A 190 -1.77 7.05 -4.61
N GLY A 191 -2.43 8.01 -3.95
CA GLY A 191 -1.84 8.76 -2.85
C GLY A 191 -1.42 7.84 -1.71
N PHE A 192 -2.21 6.79 -1.42
CA PHE A 192 -1.81 5.74 -0.48
C PHE A 192 -0.50 5.06 -0.89
N HIS A 193 -0.36 4.65 -2.14
CA HIS A 193 0.86 4.04 -2.65
C HIS A 193 2.08 4.98 -2.51
N ALA A 194 1.90 6.25 -2.85
CA ALA A 194 2.95 7.24 -2.70
C ALA A 194 3.34 7.44 -1.22
N LEU A 195 2.37 7.50 -0.31
CA LEU A 195 2.63 7.57 1.13
C LEU A 195 3.37 6.34 1.67
N GLU A 196 3.04 5.13 1.19
CA GLU A 196 3.78 3.93 1.57
C GLU A 196 5.22 3.95 1.07
N GLY A 197 5.43 4.37 -0.19
CA GLY A 197 6.76 4.53 -0.77
C GLY A 197 7.59 5.54 0.02
N LEU A 198 7.01 6.68 0.39
CA LEU A 198 7.65 7.67 1.25
C LEU A 198 7.98 7.07 2.62
N GLN A 199 6.98 6.53 3.32
CA GLN A 199 7.11 6.12 4.71
C GLN A 199 8.10 4.97 4.89
N CYS A 200 8.12 3.95 4.01
CA CYS A 200 9.04 2.82 4.10
C CYS A 200 10.52 3.24 3.94
N MET A 201 10.77 4.41 3.37
CA MET A 201 12.11 4.97 3.26
C MET A 201 12.46 5.82 4.48
N ILE A 202 11.60 6.80 4.82
CA ILE A 202 11.92 7.78 5.87
C ILE A 202 11.73 7.25 7.30
N GLU A 203 11.03 6.14 7.52
CA GLU A 203 10.93 5.50 8.83
C GLU A 203 12.28 5.03 9.37
N ARG A 204 13.28 4.91 8.50
CA ARG A 204 14.65 4.50 8.82
C ARG A 204 15.50 5.67 9.37
N ARG A 205 14.98 6.88 9.39
CA ARG A 205 15.68 8.06 9.89
C ARG A 205 15.97 7.98 11.39
N ARG A 206 16.91 8.82 11.83
CA ARG A 206 17.17 9.02 13.26
C ARG A 206 15.94 9.65 13.92
N LEU A 207 15.42 8.96 14.91
CA LEU A 207 14.28 9.41 15.70
C LEU A 207 14.74 9.76 17.13
N PRO A 208 14.06 10.70 17.82
CA PRO A 208 14.34 11.01 19.20
C PRO A 208 14.23 9.78 20.12
N GLU A 209 14.86 9.85 21.27
CA GLU A 209 14.77 8.89 22.38
C GLU A 209 14.98 7.42 21.97
N LYS A 210 13.89 6.64 21.85
CA LYS A 210 13.94 5.20 21.64
C LYS A 210 13.96 4.76 20.17
N GLY A 211 13.96 5.73 19.23
CA GLY A 211 14.00 5.42 17.80
C GLY A 211 12.70 4.79 17.25
N THR A 212 11.56 5.11 17.85
CA THR A 212 10.26 4.53 17.46
C THR A 212 9.19 5.57 17.14
N GLU A 213 9.44 6.86 17.39
CA GLU A 213 8.46 7.96 17.29
C GLU A 213 8.25 8.36 15.82
N GLN A 214 7.38 7.63 15.08
CA GLN A 214 7.08 7.91 13.68
C GLN A 214 5.98 8.96 13.47
N GLY A 215 5.40 9.49 14.54
CA GLY A 215 4.17 10.28 14.54
C GLY A 215 4.18 11.52 13.65
N VAL A 216 2.98 11.88 13.19
CA VAL A 216 2.70 13.05 12.33
C VAL A 216 1.85 14.04 13.11
N VAL A 217 2.23 15.33 13.06
CA VAL A 217 1.54 16.41 13.80
C VAL A 217 0.54 17.16 12.96
N ALA A 218 0.74 17.22 11.65
CA ALA A 218 -0.20 17.85 10.74
C ALA A 218 -0.02 17.36 9.30
N VAL A 219 -1.10 17.48 8.52
CA VAL A 219 -1.12 17.19 7.08
C VAL A 219 -1.87 18.31 6.37
N THR A 220 -1.34 18.73 5.20
CA THR A 220 -2.01 19.70 4.33
C THR A 220 -2.01 19.19 2.90
N CYS A 221 -3.14 19.26 2.22
CA CYS A 221 -3.23 19.01 0.79
C CYS A 221 -3.25 20.35 0.04
N HIS A 222 -2.19 20.64 -0.68
CA HIS A 222 -2.07 21.80 -1.57
C HIS A 222 -2.47 21.39 -2.98
N PHE A 223 -3.28 22.20 -3.67
CA PHE A 223 -3.74 21.92 -5.02
C PHE A 223 -3.92 23.22 -5.84
N GLY A 224 -4.15 23.07 -7.15
CA GLY A 224 -4.23 24.21 -8.03
C GLY A 224 -2.89 24.96 -8.11
N LYS A 225 -2.95 26.27 -8.38
CA LYS A 225 -1.75 27.11 -8.54
C LYS A 225 -0.92 27.26 -7.24
N GLU A 226 -1.57 27.10 -6.08
CA GLU A 226 -0.93 27.30 -4.78
C GLU A 226 -0.02 26.14 -4.36
N MET A 227 -0.21 24.94 -4.95
CA MET A 227 0.57 23.76 -4.56
C MET A 227 2.06 23.96 -4.76
N TRP A 228 2.48 24.60 -5.87
CA TRP A 228 3.88 24.85 -6.15
C TRP A 228 4.42 26.05 -5.38
N GLN A 229 3.60 27.06 -5.10
CA GLN A 229 4.00 28.21 -4.28
C GLN A 229 4.45 27.76 -2.88
N ARG A 230 3.70 26.83 -2.27
CA ARG A 230 4.07 26.26 -0.98
C ARG A 230 5.32 25.39 -1.05
N PHE A 231 5.39 24.50 -2.04
CA PHE A 231 6.53 23.61 -2.28
C PHE A 231 7.84 24.38 -2.48
N ASP A 232 7.81 25.45 -3.26
CA ASP A 232 8.98 26.26 -3.61
C ASP A 232 9.51 27.11 -2.44
N GLN A 233 8.78 27.23 -1.33
CA GLN A 233 9.27 27.83 -0.08
C GLN A 233 10.37 26.99 0.58
N PHE A 234 10.54 25.74 0.15
CA PHE A 234 11.53 24.82 0.69
C PHE A 234 12.62 24.54 -0.35
N PRO A 235 13.81 25.18 -0.26
CA PRO A 235 14.90 24.98 -1.21
C PRO A 235 15.34 23.51 -1.34
N TRP A 236 15.30 22.75 -0.25
CA TRP A 236 15.59 21.32 -0.28
C TRP A 236 14.56 20.53 -1.12
N ALA A 237 13.28 20.87 -1.07
CA ALA A 237 12.24 20.17 -1.82
C ALA A 237 12.41 20.38 -3.34
N LYS A 238 12.73 21.61 -3.76
CA LYS A 238 13.07 21.92 -5.14
C LYS A 238 14.27 21.10 -5.61
N ARG A 239 15.36 21.07 -4.79
CA ARG A 239 16.56 20.28 -5.11
C ARG A 239 16.25 18.78 -5.26
N LEU A 240 15.36 18.24 -4.41
CA LEU A 240 14.93 16.84 -4.49
C LEU A 240 14.11 16.56 -5.74
N LEU A 241 13.22 17.47 -6.12
CA LEU A 241 12.45 17.36 -7.35
C LEU A 241 13.39 17.38 -8.58
N ASP A 242 14.32 18.32 -8.64
CA ASP A 242 15.29 18.41 -9.72
C ASP A 242 16.15 17.14 -9.83
N ALA A 243 16.46 16.49 -8.71
CA ALA A 243 17.23 15.24 -8.68
C ALA A 243 16.42 14.02 -9.15
N VAL A 244 15.12 14.00 -8.94
CA VAL A 244 14.24 12.87 -9.31
C VAL A 244 13.74 12.96 -10.75
N LEU A 245 13.58 14.17 -11.31
CA LEU A 245 13.06 14.37 -12.67
C LEU A 245 13.79 13.56 -13.75
N PRO A 246 15.14 13.42 -13.74
CA PRO A 246 15.85 12.62 -14.74
C PRO A 246 15.51 11.12 -14.73
N LEU A 247 14.95 10.60 -13.63
CA LEU A 247 14.49 9.21 -13.58
C LEU A 247 13.13 9.01 -14.26
N ILE A 248 12.37 10.08 -14.43
CA ILE A 248 11.00 10.04 -14.95
C ILE A 248 11.06 10.05 -16.48
N ARG A 249 10.80 8.90 -17.10
CA ARG A 249 10.89 8.74 -18.56
C ARG A 249 9.58 8.99 -19.30
N TYR A 250 8.43 8.83 -18.61
CA TYR A 250 7.10 8.87 -19.21
C TYR A 250 6.31 10.02 -18.63
N HIS A 251 6.34 11.16 -19.33
CA HIS A 251 5.65 12.38 -18.93
C HIS A 251 5.21 13.21 -20.16
N ALA A 252 4.35 14.21 -19.98
CA ALA A 252 3.83 15.07 -21.04
C ALA A 252 4.87 15.97 -21.71
N GLY A 253 6.08 16.07 -21.16
CA GLY A 253 7.08 17.07 -21.56
C GLY A 253 6.83 18.43 -20.90
N GLY A 254 7.77 19.37 -21.11
CA GLY A 254 7.70 20.70 -20.52
C GLY A 254 7.89 20.71 -18.99
N ASP A 255 7.63 21.86 -18.39
CA ASP A 255 7.77 22.05 -16.95
C ASP A 255 6.61 21.39 -16.19
N ILE A 256 6.93 20.52 -15.26
CA ILE A 256 5.98 19.86 -14.36
C ILE A 256 5.02 20.84 -13.65
N ARG A 257 5.45 22.10 -13.46
CA ARG A 257 4.66 23.15 -12.82
C ARG A 257 3.58 23.79 -13.72
N GLN A 258 3.75 23.64 -15.02
CA GLN A 258 2.90 24.33 -16.01
C GLN A 258 1.84 23.43 -16.63
N VAL A 259 2.05 22.12 -16.60
CA VAL A 259 1.20 21.17 -17.31
C VAL A 259 0.34 20.37 -16.34
N SER A 260 -0.90 20.78 -16.24
CA SER A 260 -1.94 19.93 -15.65
C SER A 260 -3.26 20.16 -16.40
N PRO A 261 -3.54 19.38 -17.47
CA PRO A 261 -4.87 19.41 -18.08
C PRO A 261 -5.97 18.92 -17.12
N ARG A 262 -5.56 18.25 -16.01
CA ARG A 262 -6.42 17.84 -14.90
C ARG A 262 -5.96 18.51 -13.60
N ALA A 263 -5.90 19.84 -13.60
CA ALA A 263 -5.45 20.61 -12.43
C ALA A 263 -6.22 20.27 -11.14
N GLU A 264 -7.46 19.86 -11.26
CA GLU A 264 -8.32 19.45 -10.12
C GLU A 264 -7.83 18.17 -9.42
N ASP A 265 -7.17 17.27 -10.16
CA ASP A 265 -6.66 16.00 -9.64
C ASP A 265 -5.17 16.05 -9.26
N ALA A 266 -4.45 17.15 -9.57
CA ALA A 266 -3.08 17.35 -9.15
C ALA A 266 -3.02 17.92 -7.73
N ALA A 267 -2.13 17.37 -6.88
CA ALA A 267 -1.98 17.83 -5.51
C ALA A 267 -0.58 17.54 -4.95
N ILE A 268 -0.23 18.27 -3.89
CA ILE A 268 0.93 18.00 -3.04
C ILE A 268 0.44 17.82 -1.61
N PHE A 269 0.71 16.64 -1.02
CA PHE A 269 0.49 16.43 0.41
C PHE A 269 1.74 16.85 1.16
N GLU A 270 1.64 17.85 2.01
CA GLU A 270 2.67 18.22 2.99
C GLU A 270 2.42 17.45 4.27
N VAL A 271 3.41 16.69 4.72
CA VAL A 271 3.37 15.89 5.95
C VAL A 271 4.39 16.44 6.93
N GLU A 272 3.92 16.85 8.11
CA GLU A 272 4.72 17.40 9.19
C GLU A 272 4.90 16.35 10.28
N TYR A 273 6.11 15.84 10.43
CA TYR A 273 6.43 14.83 11.45
C TYR A 273 6.75 15.47 12.81
N ARG A 274 6.52 14.70 13.87
CA ARG A 274 6.72 15.14 15.25
C ARG A 274 8.18 15.52 15.56
N ASP A 275 9.14 14.89 14.90
CA ASP A 275 10.57 15.17 15.04
C ASP A 275 11.05 16.37 14.22
N GLY A 276 10.13 17.08 13.56
CA GLY A 276 10.40 18.26 12.75
C GLY A 276 10.71 17.97 11.28
N LEU A 277 10.80 16.69 10.86
CA LEU A 277 10.92 16.37 9.44
C LEU A 277 9.68 16.85 8.69
N ARG A 278 9.88 17.43 7.51
CA ARG A 278 8.84 17.68 6.52
C ARG A 278 9.06 16.81 5.30
N ALA A 279 7.97 16.28 4.76
CA ALA A 279 7.99 15.52 3.52
C ALA A 279 6.82 15.92 2.62
N PHE A 280 7.02 15.77 1.30
CA PHE A 280 5.99 16.04 0.32
C PHE A 280 5.69 14.80 -0.53
N VAL A 281 4.40 14.55 -0.73
CA VAL A 281 3.92 13.63 -1.77
C VAL A 281 3.41 14.47 -2.93
N VAL A 282 4.07 14.40 -4.08
CA VAL A 282 3.77 15.18 -5.27
C VAL A 282 3.04 14.31 -6.28
N ILE A 283 1.79 14.64 -6.59
CA ILE A 283 0.96 13.93 -7.56
C ILE A 283 0.62 14.88 -8.71
N PRO A 284 1.51 14.99 -9.73
CA PRO A 284 1.35 15.92 -10.85
C PRO A 284 0.51 15.29 -11.97
N ASN A 285 -0.74 14.95 -11.67
CA ASN A 285 -1.65 14.37 -12.65
C ASN A 285 -1.79 15.27 -13.87
N GLY A 286 -1.78 14.64 -15.07
CA GLY A 286 -1.75 15.35 -16.35
C GLY A 286 -0.34 15.61 -16.87
N TRP A 287 0.70 15.58 -16.03
CA TRP A 287 2.10 15.60 -16.45
C TRP A 287 2.74 14.22 -16.38
N LEU A 288 2.51 13.47 -15.31
CA LEU A 288 3.01 12.11 -15.09
C LEU A 288 1.93 11.08 -15.42
N TYR A 289 2.31 10.01 -16.12
CA TYR A 289 1.40 8.97 -16.57
C TYR A 289 1.81 7.59 -16.07
N GLU A 290 0.85 6.67 -16.09
CA GLU A 290 1.10 5.24 -15.92
C GLU A 290 2.03 4.71 -17.03
N ASN A 291 2.95 3.83 -16.67
CA ASN A 291 3.90 3.22 -17.60
C ASN A 291 4.31 1.81 -17.16
N GLU A 292 5.11 1.16 -17.99
CA GLU A 292 5.57 -0.23 -17.83
C GLU A 292 6.33 -0.51 -16.52
N GLY A 293 6.97 0.52 -15.93
CA GLY A 293 7.70 0.43 -14.65
C GLY A 293 6.98 1.05 -13.46
N GLY A 294 5.74 1.52 -13.66
CA GLY A 294 5.04 2.36 -12.70
C GLY A 294 5.62 3.77 -12.65
N SER A 295 4.99 4.64 -11.89
CA SER A 295 5.36 6.06 -11.80
C SER A 295 5.45 6.53 -10.36
N PHE A 296 6.25 5.81 -9.53
CA PHE A 296 6.54 6.19 -8.15
C PHE A 296 8.04 6.38 -7.96
N TYR A 297 8.43 7.61 -7.54
CA TYR A 297 9.81 8.02 -7.44
C TYR A 297 10.07 8.70 -6.09
N PHE A 298 11.13 8.28 -5.42
CA PHE A 298 11.54 8.81 -4.13
C PHE A 298 12.79 9.65 -4.25
N ALA A 299 12.86 10.74 -3.46
CA ALA A 299 14.11 11.44 -3.20
C ALA A 299 14.18 11.90 -1.73
N ALA A 300 15.38 11.85 -1.15
CA ALA A 300 15.66 12.39 0.17
C ALA A 300 17.02 13.08 0.22
N LEU A 301 17.15 14.09 1.08
CA LEU A 301 18.40 14.75 1.36
C LEU A 301 18.86 14.36 2.77
N ARG A 302 19.94 13.58 2.84
CA ARG A 302 20.58 13.30 4.11
C ARG A 302 21.43 14.49 4.54
N ARG A 303 21.41 14.81 5.83
CA ARG A 303 22.18 15.92 6.37
C ARG A 303 23.67 15.76 6.06
N GLY A 304 24.27 16.78 5.49
CA GLY A 304 25.66 16.80 5.07
C GLY A 304 25.98 16.03 3.78
N ALA A 305 24.98 15.43 3.12
CA ALA A 305 25.20 14.78 1.83
C ALA A 305 25.30 15.79 0.69
N ALA A 306 26.29 15.60 -0.19
CA ALA A 306 26.48 16.47 -1.36
C ALA A 306 25.37 16.27 -2.41
N GLN A 307 24.80 15.08 -2.49
CA GLN A 307 23.76 14.73 -3.48
C GLN A 307 22.56 14.05 -2.80
N PRO A 308 21.35 14.26 -3.32
CA PRO A 308 20.17 13.50 -2.88
C PRO A 308 20.28 12.01 -3.17
N ASP A 309 19.69 11.19 -2.30
CA ASP A 309 19.40 9.80 -2.57
C ASP A 309 18.09 9.71 -3.36
N VAL A 310 18.09 9.02 -4.50
CA VAL A 310 16.94 8.93 -5.41
C VAL A 310 16.72 7.50 -5.89
N CYS A 311 15.45 7.09 -6.04
CA CYS A 311 15.10 5.83 -6.72
C CYS A 311 13.68 5.86 -7.29
N GLN A 312 13.46 5.02 -8.31
CA GLN A 312 12.13 4.59 -8.74
C GLN A 312 11.74 3.33 -7.97
N PHE A 313 10.52 3.25 -7.47
CA PHE A 313 9.88 1.99 -7.10
C PHE A 313 9.34 1.34 -8.38
N TYR A 314 9.98 0.27 -8.81
CA TYR A 314 9.66 -0.34 -10.09
C TYR A 314 8.50 -1.33 -9.96
N LEU A 315 7.37 -1.02 -10.58
CA LEU A 315 6.20 -1.87 -10.65
C LEU A 315 6.11 -2.48 -12.05
N GLN A 316 6.37 -3.77 -12.16
CA GLN A 316 6.25 -4.43 -13.46
C GLN A 316 4.79 -4.38 -13.94
N GLN A 317 4.61 -3.79 -15.11
CA GLN A 317 3.38 -3.81 -15.89
C GLN A 317 3.77 -4.06 -17.35
N PRO A 318 3.12 -4.90 -18.10
CA PRO A 318 1.95 -5.74 -17.78
C PRO A 318 2.31 -7.04 -17.04
N ASP A 319 1.56 -8.13 -17.32
CA ASP A 319 1.84 -9.45 -16.77
C ASP A 319 3.35 -9.81 -16.82
N PRO A 320 3.85 -10.50 -15.77
CA PRO A 320 3.14 -11.19 -14.68
C PRO A 320 2.92 -10.35 -13.41
N PHE A 321 3.09 -9.03 -13.43
CA PHE A 321 2.98 -8.16 -12.26
C PHE A 321 3.84 -8.63 -11.07
N ALA A 322 5.12 -8.87 -11.34
CA ALA A 322 6.05 -9.54 -10.41
C ALA A 322 6.17 -8.82 -9.04
N HIS A 323 5.88 -7.51 -8.96
CA HIS A 323 5.85 -6.78 -7.69
C HIS A 323 4.79 -7.33 -6.71
N PHE A 324 3.69 -7.92 -7.21
CA PHE A 324 2.73 -8.62 -6.35
C PHE A 324 3.24 -9.99 -5.89
N ALA A 325 4.14 -10.62 -6.65
CA ALA A 325 4.82 -11.82 -6.15
C ALA A 325 5.72 -11.48 -4.96
N GLU A 326 6.43 -10.35 -4.98
CA GLU A 326 7.22 -9.90 -3.83
C GLU A 326 6.34 -9.59 -2.60
N LEU A 327 5.17 -8.98 -2.80
CA LEU A 327 4.18 -8.83 -1.74
C LEU A 327 3.71 -10.21 -1.21
N THR A 328 3.44 -11.15 -2.10
CA THR A 328 3.01 -12.50 -1.71
C THR A 328 4.10 -13.24 -0.92
N LYS A 329 5.40 -13.03 -1.23
CA LYS A 329 6.52 -13.57 -0.44
C LYS A 329 6.55 -12.98 0.98
N ALA A 330 6.27 -11.68 1.13
CA ALA A 330 6.16 -11.03 2.43
C ALA A 330 4.96 -11.58 3.24
N ILE A 331 3.84 -11.80 2.58
CA ILE A 331 2.65 -12.43 3.17
C ILE A 331 2.97 -13.87 3.59
N ASP A 332 3.59 -14.66 2.71
CA ASP A 332 3.97 -16.05 3.00
C ASP A 332 4.89 -16.13 4.23
N HIS A 333 5.87 -15.23 4.35
CA HIS A 333 6.71 -15.14 5.54
C HIS A 333 5.85 -15.01 6.82
N MET A 334 4.90 -14.09 6.86
CA MET A 334 4.01 -13.93 8.01
C MET A 334 3.17 -15.19 8.26
N MET A 335 2.62 -15.80 7.21
CA MET A 335 1.80 -17.02 7.38
C MET A 335 2.61 -18.21 7.91
N GLN A 336 3.91 -18.31 7.58
CA GLN A 336 4.79 -19.37 8.08
C GLN A 336 5.28 -19.12 9.51
N THR A 337 5.54 -17.85 9.87
CA THR A 337 6.23 -17.50 11.11
C THR A 337 5.33 -16.90 12.18
N ASN A 338 4.11 -16.48 11.85
CA ASN A 338 3.22 -15.64 12.66
C ASN A 338 3.82 -14.25 12.98
N HIS A 339 4.87 -13.81 12.26
CA HIS A 339 5.50 -12.52 12.46
C HIS A 339 5.43 -11.72 11.15
N PRO A 340 4.74 -10.58 11.10
CA PRO A 340 4.74 -9.71 9.94
C PRO A 340 6.16 -9.19 9.65
N PRO A 341 6.59 -9.12 8.38
CA PRO A 341 7.93 -8.67 8.00
C PRO A 341 8.17 -7.19 8.30
N TYR A 342 7.11 -6.41 8.42
CA TYR A 342 7.13 -5.01 8.87
C TYR A 342 5.85 -4.70 9.66
N PRO A 343 5.91 -3.72 10.58
CA PRO A 343 4.80 -3.47 11.50
C PRO A 343 3.60 -2.87 10.77
N VAL A 344 2.41 -3.31 11.14
CA VAL A 344 1.12 -2.79 10.61
C VAL A 344 0.91 -1.31 10.98
N GLU A 345 1.60 -0.82 11.98
CA GLU A 345 1.61 0.59 12.40
C GLU A 345 2.10 1.52 11.28
N ARG A 346 2.97 1.05 10.37
CA ARG A 346 3.31 1.79 9.14
C ARG A 346 2.06 2.09 8.34
N THR A 347 1.26 1.07 8.07
CA THR A 347 0.02 1.20 7.28
C THR A 347 -1.06 1.96 8.04
N LEU A 348 -1.13 1.81 9.37
CA LEU A 348 -2.00 2.62 10.20
C LEU A 348 -1.66 4.11 10.08
N LEU A 349 -0.37 4.46 10.18
CA LEU A 349 0.09 5.84 10.02
C LEU A 349 -0.24 6.40 8.64
N THR A 350 0.12 5.67 7.57
CA THR A 350 -0.13 6.12 6.19
C THR A 350 -1.63 6.21 5.86
N THR A 351 -2.46 5.34 6.43
CA THR A 351 -3.93 5.44 6.34
C THR A 351 -4.44 6.73 7.00
N GLY A 352 -3.98 7.04 8.20
CA GLY A 352 -4.39 8.27 8.90
C GLY A 352 -3.89 9.55 8.21
N VAL A 353 -2.66 9.53 7.66
CA VAL A 353 -2.13 10.64 6.86
C VAL A 353 -2.96 10.84 5.59
N LEU A 354 -3.33 9.75 4.90
CA LEU A 354 -4.20 9.83 3.71
C LEU A 354 -5.55 10.42 4.04
N ASP A 355 -6.21 9.95 5.11
CA ASP A 355 -7.52 10.48 5.52
C ASP A 355 -7.44 11.98 5.88
N ALA A 356 -6.37 12.40 6.57
CA ALA A 356 -6.12 13.81 6.87
C ALA A 356 -5.86 14.63 5.58
N ALA A 357 -5.13 14.08 4.59
CA ALA A 357 -4.90 14.74 3.30
C ALA A 357 -6.21 14.90 2.51
N MET A 358 -7.06 13.86 2.47
CA MET A 358 -8.37 13.92 1.80
C MET A 358 -9.31 14.88 2.52
N THR A 359 -9.27 14.95 3.85
CA THR A 359 -10.00 15.94 4.66
C THR A 359 -9.52 17.35 4.35
N SER A 360 -8.20 17.58 4.32
CA SER A 360 -7.61 18.86 3.95
C SER A 360 -8.06 19.31 2.56
N ARG A 361 -8.05 18.40 1.57
CA ARG A 361 -8.53 18.70 0.21
C ARG A 361 -10.03 19.10 0.23
N HIS A 362 -10.88 18.32 0.91
CA HIS A 362 -12.31 18.62 1.04
C HIS A 362 -12.54 19.98 1.69
N GLU A 363 -11.72 20.35 2.67
CA GLU A 363 -11.74 21.63 3.36
C GLU A 363 -10.86 22.70 2.70
N LYS A 364 -10.71 22.62 1.39
CA LYS A 364 -10.05 23.64 0.54
C LYS A 364 -8.61 23.95 0.94
N GLY A 365 -7.82 22.92 1.30
CA GLY A 365 -6.41 23.05 1.66
C GLY A 365 -6.17 23.45 3.12
N ARG A 366 -7.17 23.39 4.00
CA ARG A 366 -6.98 23.68 5.42
C ARG A 366 -6.02 22.66 6.04
N ARG A 367 -5.01 23.17 6.77
CA ARG A 367 -4.06 22.33 7.51
C ARG A 367 -4.80 21.53 8.59
N GLN A 368 -4.69 20.21 8.52
CA GLN A 368 -5.29 19.29 9.48
C GLN A 368 -4.28 18.96 10.58
N LEU A 369 -4.62 19.28 11.82
CA LEU A 369 -3.88 18.79 12.99
C LEU A 369 -4.21 17.31 13.20
N THR A 370 -3.20 16.50 13.49
CA THR A 370 -3.35 15.04 13.63
C THR A 370 -2.89 14.55 15.01
N PRO A 371 -3.53 15.02 16.12
CA PRO A 371 -3.12 14.59 17.45
C PRO A 371 -3.19 13.08 17.65
N HIS A 372 -4.11 12.41 16.96
CA HIS A 372 -4.27 10.95 16.96
C HIS A 372 -3.13 10.19 16.26
N LEU A 373 -2.33 10.85 15.41
CA LEU A 373 -1.18 10.23 14.73
C LEU A 373 0.14 10.52 15.46
N GLN A 374 0.18 11.45 16.41
CA GLN A 374 1.43 11.88 17.06
C GLN A 374 2.10 10.79 17.89
N ASP A 375 1.30 9.86 18.43
CA ASP A 375 1.79 8.82 19.33
C ASP A 375 1.97 7.46 18.64
N ILE A 376 1.89 7.41 17.31
CA ILE A 376 2.18 6.16 16.58
C ILE A 376 3.67 5.87 16.67
N ARG A 377 3.99 4.68 17.19
CA ARG A 377 5.35 4.23 17.46
C ARG A 377 5.58 2.84 16.90
N TYR A 378 6.65 2.71 16.12
CA TYR A 378 7.15 1.43 15.66
C TYR A 378 8.61 1.54 15.23
N LYS A 379 9.32 0.41 15.17
CA LYS A 379 10.68 0.34 14.64
C LYS A 379 10.64 0.09 13.13
N ALA A 380 11.52 0.76 12.40
CA ALA A 380 11.74 0.47 11.00
C ALA A 380 12.16 -1.00 10.82
N SER A 381 11.66 -1.62 9.78
CA SER A 381 11.99 -3.01 9.45
C SER A 381 13.28 -3.09 8.64
N ASP A 382 13.99 -4.22 8.80
CA ASP A 382 15.11 -4.62 7.94
C ASP A 382 14.66 -5.61 6.84
N TRP A 383 13.37 -5.80 6.64
CA TRP A 383 12.86 -6.58 5.52
C TRP A 383 13.37 -6.00 4.19
N LYS A 384 14.03 -6.85 3.42
CA LYS A 384 14.62 -6.42 2.14
C LYS A 384 13.55 -6.30 1.07
N HIS A 385 13.60 -5.23 0.30
CA HIS A 385 12.86 -5.12 -0.95
C HIS A 385 13.43 -6.09 -1.99
N ALA A 386 12.68 -6.29 -3.08
CA ALA A 386 13.06 -7.20 -4.16
C ALA A 386 14.47 -6.92 -4.70
N GLN A 387 15.25 -7.97 -4.86
CA GLN A 387 16.63 -7.95 -5.33
C GLN A 387 16.75 -8.81 -6.60
N GLY A 388 17.82 -8.59 -7.35
CA GLY A 388 18.13 -9.37 -8.56
C GLY A 388 17.28 -9.02 -9.78
N PRO A 389 17.25 -9.91 -10.79
CA PRO A 389 16.61 -9.64 -12.07
C PRO A 389 15.07 -9.61 -11.91
N ILE A 390 14.46 -8.68 -12.62
CA ILE A 390 13.00 -8.63 -12.72
C ILE A 390 12.56 -9.73 -13.69
N PRO A 391 11.56 -10.57 -13.35
CA PRO A 391 11.03 -11.57 -14.28
C PRO A 391 10.60 -10.94 -15.60
N ALA A 392 10.77 -11.66 -16.70
CA ALA A 392 10.43 -11.17 -18.03
C ALA A 392 8.93 -10.84 -18.13
N ALA A 393 8.60 -9.68 -18.67
CA ALA A 393 7.22 -9.32 -18.95
C ALA A 393 6.61 -10.21 -20.05
N ILE A 394 5.42 -10.73 -19.81
CA ILE A 394 4.68 -11.49 -20.81
C ILE A 394 3.99 -10.48 -21.72
N ARG A 395 4.67 -10.06 -22.79
CA ARG A 395 4.06 -9.22 -23.82
C ARG A 395 3.07 -10.05 -24.60
N LYS A 396 1.77 -9.74 -24.53
CA LYS A 396 0.82 -10.26 -25.52
C LYS A 396 1.29 -9.80 -26.90
N LYS A 397 1.42 -10.75 -27.84
CA LYS A 397 1.42 -10.38 -29.27
C LYS A 397 0.17 -9.51 -29.46
N SER A 398 0.37 -8.25 -29.85
CA SER A 398 -0.73 -7.38 -30.23
C SER A 398 -1.58 -8.13 -31.24
N GLU A 399 -2.84 -8.34 -30.95
CA GLU A 399 -3.82 -8.60 -31.99
C GLU A 399 -3.73 -7.39 -32.92
N ARG A 400 -3.10 -7.63 -34.09
CA ARG A 400 -3.05 -6.66 -35.19
C ARG A 400 -4.39 -6.64 -35.89
#